data_8718bb20cfca5d9eec3fafe4cba80577
#
_entry.id   8718bb20cfca5d9eec3fafe4cba80577
#
_cell.length_a   1.000
_cell.length_b   1.000
_cell.length_c   1.000
_cell.angle_alpha   90.00
_cell.angle_beta   90.00
_cell.angle_gamma   90.00
#
_symmetry.space_group_name_H-M   'P 1'
#
loop_
_entity.id
_entity.type
_entity.pdbx_description
1 polymer ?
#
loop_
_entity_poly.entity_id
_entity_poly.type
_entity_poly.pdbx_seq_one_letter_code
_entity_poly.pdbx_strand_id
1 'polypeptide(L)'
;MMSEDFNACVKAQLLTYLPMAFETVLQKHEDVITQDCTIRDKAGAVDVPATMKATYEQQKTAKAVIAHLEALIKLARMVIDDTDINETADDDKQRLIDIIHKAQERINMTRAQMEGCDE
;
A
#
# COMPACT_ATOMS: atom_id res chain seq x y z
N MET A 1 18.42 26.17 -16.44
CA MET A 1 18.23 25.57 -15.91
C MET A 1 18.22 24.10 -15.81
N MET A 2 19.32 23.63 -15.34
CA MET A 2 19.47 22.20 -15.07
C MET A 2 18.46 21.68 -14.06
N SER A 3 18.00 22.55 -13.11
CA SER A 3 17.07 22.10 -12.08
C SER A 3 15.67 21.81 -12.60
N GLU A 4 15.22 22.51 -13.64
CA GLU A 4 13.90 22.24 -14.25
C GLU A 4 13.91 20.94 -15.04
N ASP A 5 14.98 20.70 -15.81
CA ASP A 5 15.14 19.45 -16.55
C ASP A 5 15.28 18.27 -15.59
N PHE A 6 16.01 18.47 -14.52
CA PHE A 6 16.18 17.43 -13.48
C PHE A 6 14.83 17.08 -12.84
N ASN A 7 14.06 18.12 -12.45
CA ASN A 7 12.75 17.90 -11.84
C ASN A 7 11.78 17.22 -12.78
N ALA A 8 11.77 17.61 -14.05
CA ALA A 8 10.92 16.97 -15.06
C ALA A 8 11.29 15.52 -15.25
N CYS A 9 12.59 15.21 -15.29
CA CYS A 9 13.08 13.85 -15.41
C CYS A 9 12.68 12.99 -14.20
N VAL A 10 12.84 13.53 -13.00
CA VAL A 10 12.47 12.84 -11.76
C VAL A 10 10.96 12.57 -11.74
N LYS A 11 10.14 13.55 -12.12
CA LYS A 11 8.69 13.39 -12.17
C LYS A 11 8.28 12.31 -13.16
N ALA A 12 8.90 12.31 -14.34
CA ALA A 12 8.62 11.28 -15.35
C ALA A 12 8.99 9.88 -14.84
N GLN A 13 10.12 9.76 -14.17
CA GLN A 13 10.53 8.49 -13.56
C GLN A 13 9.57 8.05 -12.47
N LEU A 14 9.10 9.00 -11.64
CA LEU A 14 8.14 8.69 -10.58
C LEU A 14 6.79 8.25 -11.16
N LEU A 15 6.33 8.89 -12.23
CA LEU A 15 5.08 8.48 -12.89
C LEU A 15 5.16 7.03 -13.39
N THR A 16 6.33 6.61 -13.84
CA THR A 16 6.54 5.24 -14.30
C THR A 16 6.73 4.27 -13.12
N TYR A 17 7.45 4.72 -12.10
CA TYR A 17 7.85 3.87 -10.97
C TYR A 17 6.71 3.67 -9.96
N LEU A 18 5.93 4.73 -9.69
CA LEU A 18 4.93 4.69 -8.61
C LEU A 18 3.88 3.60 -8.79
N PRO A 19 3.30 3.38 -10.00
CA PRO A 19 2.35 2.27 -10.14
C PRO A 19 2.94 0.92 -9.78
N MET A 20 4.19 0.68 -10.15
CA MET A 20 4.89 -0.55 -9.80
C MET A 20 5.10 -0.66 -8.29
N ALA A 21 5.48 0.45 -7.65
CA ALA A 21 5.67 0.49 -6.20
C ALA A 21 4.35 0.19 -5.48
N PHE A 22 3.24 0.78 -5.94
CA PHE A 22 1.92 0.51 -5.38
C PHE A 22 1.56 -0.97 -5.52
N GLU A 23 1.75 -1.54 -6.70
CA GLU A 23 1.43 -2.95 -6.93
C GLU A 23 2.22 -3.86 -6.01
N THR A 24 3.51 -3.58 -5.83
CA THR A 24 4.36 -4.35 -4.93
C THR A 24 3.86 -4.28 -3.49
N VAL A 25 3.53 -3.09 -3.01
CA VAL A 25 3.07 -2.90 -1.64
C VAL A 25 1.67 -3.48 -1.45
N LEU A 26 0.78 -3.33 -2.44
CA LEU A 26 -0.55 -3.92 -2.41
C LEU A 26 -0.47 -5.44 -2.35
N GLN A 27 0.43 -6.05 -3.12
CA GLN A 27 0.64 -7.49 -3.09
C GLN A 27 1.15 -7.93 -1.73
N LYS A 28 2.08 -7.19 -1.16
CA LYS A 28 2.60 -7.47 0.18
C LYS A 28 1.49 -7.40 1.21
N HIS A 29 0.62 -6.40 1.10
CA HIS A 29 -0.54 -6.27 1.99
C HIS A 29 -1.47 -7.47 1.87
N GLU A 30 -1.77 -7.87 0.63
CA GLU A 30 -2.59 -9.05 0.37
C GLU A 30 -1.99 -10.30 1.00
N ASP A 31 -0.70 -10.50 0.84
CA ASP A 31 0.00 -11.65 1.40
C ASP A 31 -0.09 -11.66 2.93
N VAL A 32 0.03 -10.48 3.54
CA VAL A 32 -0.04 -10.36 5.02
C VAL A 32 -1.44 -10.66 5.53
N ILE A 33 -2.47 -10.05 4.93
CA ILE A 33 -3.83 -10.18 5.45
C ILE A 33 -4.45 -11.55 5.17
N THR A 34 -3.93 -12.28 4.19
CA THR A 34 -4.42 -13.63 3.87
C THR A 34 -3.64 -14.72 4.58
N GLN A 35 -2.60 -14.35 5.32
CA GLN A 35 -1.79 -15.32 6.06
C GLN A 35 -2.62 -15.96 7.18
N ASP A 36 -2.61 -17.30 7.23
CA ASP A 36 -3.26 -18.02 8.31
C ASP A 36 -2.34 -18.02 9.53
N CYS A 37 -2.79 -17.35 10.60
CA CYS A 37 -2.03 -17.22 11.82
C CYS A 37 -2.36 -18.29 12.86
N THR A 38 -3.21 -19.24 12.52
CA THR A 38 -3.58 -20.32 13.44
C THR A 38 -2.39 -21.24 13.68
N ILE A 39 -2.00 -21.37 14.94
CA ILE A 39 -0.90 -22.24 15.35
C ILE A 39 -1.49 -23.38 16.17
N ARG A 40 -1.11 -24.61 15.82
CA ARG A 40 -1.60 -25.79 16.49
C ARG A 40 -0.48 -26.46 17.30
N ASP A 41 -0.86 -27.08 18.41
CA ASP A 41 0.08 -27.83 19.23
C ASP A 41 0.33 -29.22 18.61
N LYS A 42 1.14 -30.04 19.27
CA LYS A 42 1.48 -31.38 18.78
C LYS A 42 0.27 -32.31 18.71
N ALA A 43 -0.76 -32.02 19.50
CA ALA A 43 -2.00 -32.82 19.50
C ALA A 43 -3.02 -32.34 18.48
N GLY A 44 -2.71 -31.30 17.72
CA GLY A 44 -3.60 -30.76 16.69
C GLY A 44 -4.61 -29.74 17.22
N ALA A 45 -4.59 -29.42 18.50
CA ALA A 45 -5.46 -28.39 19.07
C ALA A 45 -4.86 -27.01 18.85
N VAL A 46 -5.73 -25.98 18.73
CA VAL A 46 -5.27 -24.61 18.55
C VAL A 46 -4.52 -24.13 19.78
N ASP A 47 -3.29 -23.69 19.59
CA ASP A 47 -2.50 -23.05 20.63
C ASP A 47 -2.92 -21.59 20.70
N VAL A 48 -3.80 -21.26 21.66
CA VAL A 48 -4.42 -19.93 21.72
C VAL A 48 -3.37 -18.83 21.97
N PRO A 49 -2.45 -18.95 22.95
CA PRO A 49 -1.45 -17.90 23.14
C PRO A 49 -0.57 -17.67 21.92
N ALA A 50 -0.11 -18.74 21.27
CA ALA A 50 0.74 -18.63 20.08
C ALA A 50 -0.03 -18.03 18.91
N THR A 51 -1.29 -18.42 18.73
CA THR A 51 -2.16 -17.88 17.67
C THR A 51 -2.42 -16.39 17.91
N MET A 52 -2.68 -15.98 19.15
CA MET A 52 -2.89 -14.57 19.48
C MET A 52 -1.65 -13.73 19.19
N LYS A 53 -0.48 -14.26 19.52
CA LYS A 53 0.78 -13.58 19.24
C LYS A 53 1.00 -13.42 17.73
N ALA A 54 0.76 -14.49 16.97
CA ALA A 54 0.92 -14.46 15.51
C ALA A 54 -0.08 -13.48 14.87
N THR A 55 -1.32 -13.44 15.35
CA THR A 55 -2.34 -12.53 14.88
C THR A 55 -1.95 -11.09 15.18
N TYR A 56 -1.44 -10.82 16.37
CA TYR A 56 -0.96 -9.49 16.74
C TYR A 56 0.17 -9.02 15.82
N GLU A 57 1.13 -9.91 15.54
CA GLU A 57 2.24 -9.60 14.63
C GLU A 57 1.73 -9.32 13.21
N GLN A 58 0.75 -10.08 12.76
CA GLN A 58 0.12 -9.88 11.46
C GLN A 58 -0.52 -8.48 11.38
N GLN A 59 -1.28 -8.10 12.41
CA GLN A 59 -1.94 -6.78 12.45
C GLN A 59 -0.91 -5.66 12.49
N LYS A 60 0.17 -5.85 13.24
CA LYS A 60 1.25 -4.88 13.31
C LYS A 60 1.91 -4.69 11.95
N THR A 61 2.17 -5.78 11.24
CA THR A 61 2.74 -5.73 9.90
C THR A 61 1.77 -5.08 8.92
N ALA A 62 0.47 -5.41 9.00
CA ALA A 62 -0.55 -4.81 8.14
C ALA A 62 -0.61 -3.29 8.34
N LYS A 63 -0.54 -2.82 9.58
CA LYS A 63 -0.53 -1.38 9.86
C LYS A 63 0.69 -0.69 9.25
N ALA A 64 1.86 -1.34 9.32
CA ALA A 64 3.08 -0.80 8.72
C ALA A 64 2.96 -0.71 7.20
N VAL A 65 2.36 -1.72 6.56
CA VAL A 65 2.14 -1.71 5.11
C VAL A 65 1.15 -0.61 4.73
N ILE A 66 0.08 -0.42 5.51
CA ILE A 66 -0.88 0.67 5.29
C ILE A 66 -0.18 2.02 5.37
N ALA A 67 0.68 2.23 6.37
CA ALA A 67 1.44 3.48 6.49
C ALA A 67 2.31 3.72 5.26
N HIS A 68 2.90 2.66 4.71
CA HIS A 68 3.68 2.74 3.47
C HIS A 68 2.79 3.15 2.28
N LEU A 69 1.60 2.53 2.16
CA LEU A 69 0.64 2.90 1.12
C LEU A 69 0.22 4.36 1.23
N GLU A 70 -0.03 4.84 2.45
CA GLU A 70 -0.40 6.24 2.68
C GLU A 70 0.71 7.19 2.25
N ALA A 71 1.96 6.83 2.53
CA ALA A 71 3.12 7.62 2.09
C ALA A 71 3.22 7.65 0.57
N LEU A 72 2.99 6.51 -0.09
CA LEU A 72 2.98 6.44 -1.55
C LEU A 72 1.85 7.29 -2.15
N ILE A 73 0.67 7.28 -1.53
CA ILE A 73 -0.46 8.10 -1.97
C ILE A 73 -0.11 9.58 -1.89
N LYS A 74 0.50 10.02 -0.80
CA LYS A 74 0.95 11.40 -0.65
C LYS A 74 1.92 11.80 -1.74
N LEU A 75 2.94 10.96 -1.96
CA LEU A 75 3.93 11.22 -3.00
C LEU A 75 3.29 11.27 -4.38
N ALA A 76 2.40 10.33 -4.67
CA ALA A 76 1.72 10.25 -5.95
C ALA A 76 0.87 11.50 -6.21
N ARG A 77 0.15 11.97 -5.21
CA ARG A 77 -0.66 13.19 -5.33
C ARG A 77 0.20 14.41 -5.62
N MET A 78 1.36 14.51 -4.96
CA MET A 78 2.30 15.59 -5.23
C MET A 78 2.79 15.56 -6.68
N VAL A 79 3.11 14.38 -7.19
CA VAL A 79 3.56 14.23 -8.57
C VAL A 79 2.46 14.60 -9.55
N ILE A 80 1.22 14.19 -9.29
CA ILE A 80 0.07 14.50 -10.14
C ILE A 80 -0.18 16.02 -10.16
N ASP A 81 -0.17 16.66 -8.99
CA ASP A 81 -0.44 18.09 -8.89
C ASP A 81 0.64 18.92 -9.56
N ASP A 82 1.89 18.47 -9.51
CA ASP A 82 3.02 19.18 -10.11
C ASP A 82 3.21 18.89 -11.58
N THR A 83 2.52 17.89 -12.13
CA THR A 83 2.66 17.51 -13.53
C THR A 83 1.78 18.39 -14.40
N ASP A 84 2.40 19.03 -15.40
CA ASP A 84 1.69 19.87 -16.33
C ASP A 84 0.77 19.02 -17.22
N ILE A 85 -0.48 19.45 -17.30
CA ILE A 85 -1.58 18.72 -17.96
C ILE A 85 -1.34 18.51 -19.46
N ASN A 86 -0.46 19.31 -20.04
CA ASN A 86 -0.23 19.31 -21.49
C ASN A 86 0.80 18.32 -21.96
N GLU A 87 1.39 17.55 -21.05
CA GLU A 87 2.41 16.60 -21.45
C GLU A 87 1.85 15.20 -21.63
N THR A 88 2.54 14.41 -22.39
CA THR A 88 2.15 13.15 -22.95
C THR A 88 1.98 12.00 -21.96
N ALA A 89 1.79 12.29 -20.70
CA ALA A 89 1.71 11.29 -19.64
C ALA A 89 0.30 11.07 -19.11
N ASP A 90 -0.73 11.37 -19.95
CA ASP A 90 -2.12 11.21 -19.53
C ASP A 90 -2.44 9.78 -19.15
N ASP A 91 -1.93 8.80 -19.91
CA ASP A 91 -2.15 7.39 -19.60
C ASP A 91 -1.48 6.97 -18.31
N ASP A 92 -0.24 7.43 -18.10
CA ASP A 92 0.50 7.14 -16.87
C ASP A 92 -0.15 7.82 -15.67
N LYS A 93 -0.59 9.06 -15.86
CA LYS A 93 -1.28 9.82 -14.83
C LYS A 93 -2.60 9.15 -14.46
N GLN A 94 -3.38 8.72 -15.44
CA GLN A 94 -4.63 8.02 -15.19
C GLN A 94 -4.40 6.69 -14.49
N ARG A 95 -3.38 5.96 -14.90
CA ARG A 95 -3.01 4.71 -14.24
C ARG A 95 -2.67 4.95 -12.78
N LEU A 96 -1.92 6.02 -12.50
CA LEU A 96 -1.55 6.38 -11.13
C LEU A 96 -2.79 6.76 -10.31
N ILE A 97 -3.72 7.54 -10.89
CA ILE A 97 -4.96 7.90 -10.24
C ILE A 97 -5.77 6.64 -9.90
N ASP A 98 -5.89 5.73 -10.83
CA ASP A 98 -6.64 4.50 -10.63
C ASP A 98 -6.04 3.65 -9.50
N ILE A 99 -4.71 3.57 -9.43
CA ILE A 99 -4.06 2.76 -8.40
C ILE A 99 -4.12 3.45 -7.04
N ILE A 100 -4.16 4.78 -6.99
CA ILE A 100 -4.40 5.53 -5.76
C ILE A 100 -5.78 5.18 -5.21
N HIS A 101 -6.81 5.17 -6.06
CA HIS A 101 -8.16 4.78 -5.64
C HIS A 101 -8.19 3.36 -5.10
N LYS A 102 -7.52 2.44 -5.77
CA LYS A 102 -7.43 1.04 -5.34
C LYS A 102 -6.75 0.93 -3.97
N ALA A 103 -5.65 1.65 -3.80
CA ALA A 103 -4.90 1.65 -2.54
C ALA A 103 -5.74 2.25 -1.40
N GLN A 104 -6.42 3.36 -1.67
CA GLN A 104 -7.26 4.02 -0.67
C GLN A 104 -8.40 3.10 -0.24
N GLU A 105 -9.04 2.43 -1.18
CA GLU A 105 -10.10 1.47 -0.89
C GLU A 105 -9.57 0.33 -0.02
N ARG A 106 -8.40 -0.19 -0.33
CA ARG A 106 -7.78 -1.26 0.45
C ARG A 106 -7.49 -0.80 1.88
N ILE A 107 -6.99 0.42 2.05
CA ILE A 107 -6.72 1.00 3.36
C ILE A 107 -8.03 1.10 4.16
N ASN A 108 -9.08 1.60 3.54
CA ASN A 108 -10.37 1.79 4.21
C ASN A 108 -10.96 0.46 4.65
N MET A 109 -10.90 -0.56 3.79
CA MET A 109 -11.41 -1.89 4.12
C MET A 109 -10.64 -2.51 5.28
N THR A 110 -9.31 -2.40 5.26
CA THR A 110 -8.48 -2.98 6.31
C THR A 110 -8.71 -2.29 7.65
N ARG A 111 -8.84 -0.97 7.66
CA ARG A 111 -9.14 -0.22 8.87
C ARG A 111 -10.49 -0.61 9.45
N ALA A 112 -11.50 -0.78 8.59
CA ALA A 112 -12.81 -1.21 9.04
C ALA A 112 -12.76 -2.60 9.68
N GLN A 113 -11.98 -3.51 9.11
CA GLN A 113 -11.80 -4.84 9.68
C GLN A 113 -11.09 -4.79 11.03
N MET A 114 -10.07 -3.95 11.14
CA MET A 114 -9.33 -3.80 12.40
C MET A 114 -10.19 -3.20 13.50
N GLU A 115 -11.00 -2.21 13.16
CA GLU A 115 -11.92 -1.59 14.13
C GLU A 115 -12.96 -2.60 14.60
N GLY A 116 -13.45 -3.45 13.70
CA GLY A 116 -14.39 -4.50 14.06
C GLY A 116 -13.81 -5.55 14.98
N CYS A 117 -12.48 -5.74 14.94
CA CYS A 117 -11.79 -6.72 15.80
C CYS A 117 -11.50 -6.20 17.20
N ASP A 118 -11.59 -4.90 17.42
CA ASP A 118 -11.31 -4.27 18.73
C ASP A 118 -12.51 -4.34 19.68
N GLU A 119 -13.63 -4.82 19.20
CA GLU A 119 -14.79 -5.08 20.05
C GLU A 119 -14.72 -6.53 20.61
#